data_3ac58fba7ccc5fd047b1be313b2572b4
#
_entry.id   3ac58fba7ccc5fd047b1be313b2572b4
#
_cell.length_a   1.000
_cell.length_b   1.000
_cell.length_c   1.000
_cell.angle_alpha   90.00
_cell.angle_beta   90.00
_cell.angle_gamma   90.00
#
_symmetry.space_group_name_H-M   'P 1'
#
loop_
_entity.id
_entity.type
_entity.pdbx_description
1 polymer ?
#
loop_
_entity_poly.entity_id
_entity_poly.type
_entity_poly.pdbx_seq_one_letter_code
_entity_poly.pdbx_strand_id
1 'polypeptide(L)'
;MAQFDVFLAHNSQDKPQVIEIARHLKQNGLNPWLDKEQILGGDTILEKVTDGIRQSKTGAFFISPNGLGNFQENIELYTVINWFLTQQRKSQGFRVIPILLPGVAKVPDKIDYLAIWRWIQFTKSNDEEALDHLIRSIRGRDTEVKAQPVIQTPDIPIVIQLKPQANQTDNLASEKGIDYTRLRDLLAAKNWREADQENYLVMIQAVGKKDGDWFTPDELLNFPCTDLRTIDRLWVEYSNGHFGFSVQKEIYLSVGGKADGKYYQKVWEKFGDRVGWRVKINWISWDWISYSDVNFDTGSPVGHLPLFLRVGGVGGFSSLASRFVNCNI
;
A
#
# COMPACT_ATOMS: atom_id res chain seq x y z
N MET A 1 7.83 -16.59 -12.49
CA MET A 1 7.53 -15.83 -13.74
C MET A 1 6.06 -15.45 -13.70
N ALA A 2 5.70 -14.25 -14.18
CA ALA A 2 4.30 -13.82 -14.23
C ALA A 2 3.52 -14.72 -15.20
N GLN A 3 2.35 -15.20 -14.77
CA GLN A 3 1.48 -16.08 -15.54
C GLN A 3 0.60 -15.28 -16.51
N PHE A 4 0.24 -14.05 -16.14
CA PHE A 4 -0.65 -13.18 -16.91
C PHE A 4 0.11 -11.95 -17.42
N ASP A 5 -0.31 -11.43 -18.56
CA ASP A 5 0.26 -10.21 -19.12
C ASP A 5 -0.36 -8.98 -18.48
N VAL A 6 -1.65 -9.04 -18.10
CA VAL A 6 -2.36 -7.91 -17.52
C VAL A 6 -3.47 -8.36 -16.57
N PHE A 7 -3.59 -7.72 -15.43
CA PHE A 7 -4.73 -7.82 -14.52
C PHE A 7 -5.79 -6.77 -14.90
N LEU A 8 -7.06 -7.18 -15.04
CA LEU A 8 -8.15 -6.30 -15.46
C LEU A 8 -9.03 -5.92 -14.26
N ALA A 9 -8.71 -4.81 -13.61
CA ALA A 9 -9.47 -4.27 -12.48
C ALA A 9 -10.69 -3.47 -12.95
N HIS A 10 -11.90 -3.87 -12.58
CA HIS A 10 -13.13 -3.24 -13.07
C HIS A 10 -14.30 -3.34 -12.09
N ASN A 11 -15.27 -2.45 -12.23
CA ASN A 11 -16.56 -2.54 -11.54
C ASN A 11 -17.37 -3.72 -12.08
N SER A 12 -18.11 -4.40 -11.22
CA SER A 12 -18.98 -5.52 -11.62
C SER A 12 -20.04 -5.11 -12.67
N GLN A 13 -20.48 -3.87 -12.66
CA GLN A 13 -21.42 -3.34 -13.66
C GLN A 13 -20.79 -3.15 -15.05
N ASP A 14 -19.47 -2.96 -15.11
CA ASP A 14 -18.72 -2.78 -16.35
C ASP A 14 -18.21 -4.10 -16.94
N LYS A 15 -18.47 -5.21 -16.24
CA LYS A 15 -18.01 -6.55 -16.59
C LYS A 15 -18.28 -6.95 -18.05
N PRO A 16 -19.48 -6.68 -18.64
CA PRO A 16 -19.72 -7.02 -20.05
C PRO A 16 -18.74 -6.36 -21.00
N GLN A 17 -18.45 -5.07 -20.78
CA GLN A 17 -17.51 -4.30 -21.62
C GLN A 17 -16.07 -4.76 -21.42
N VAL A 18 -15.68 -5.06 -20.19
CA VAL A 18 -14.32 -5.55 -19.88
C VAL A 18 -14.09 -6.95 -20.45
N ILE A 19 -15.11 -7.82 -20.49
CA ILE A 19 -15.05 -9.13 -21.14
C ILE A 19 -14.75 -8.97 -22.64
N GLU A 20 -15.36 -8.01 -23.32
CA GLU A 20 -15.09 -7.74 -24.73
C GLU A 20 -13.64 -7.29 -24.94
N ILE A 21 -13.15 -6.37 -24.09
CA ILE A 21 -11.74 -5.94 -24.13
C ILE A 21 -10.81 -7.13 -23.88
N ALA A 22 -11.11 -7.97 -22.87
CA ALA A 22 -10.32 -9.18 -22.59
C ALA A 22 -10.28 -10.14 -23.79
N ARG A 23 -11.39 -10.28 -24.52
CA ARG A 23 -11.46 -11.08 -25.74
C ARG A 23 -10.53 -10.52 -26.82
N HIS A 24 -10.54 -9.22 -27.04
CA HIS A 24 -9.62 -8.57 -27.98
C HIS A 24 -8.15 -8.73 -27.58
N LEU A 25 -7.83 -8.61 -26.29
CA LEU A 25 -6.47 -8.88 -25.80
C LEU A 25 -6.02 -10.31 -26.09
N LYS A 26 -6.88 -11.31 -25.85
CA LYS A 26 -6.60 -12.72 -26.15
C LYS A 26 -6.41 -12.97 -27.64
N GLN A 27 -7.22 -12.37 -28.51
CA GLN A 27 -7.07 -12.45 -29.96
C GLN A 27 -5.74 -11.88 -30.45
N ASN A 28 -5.16 -10.96 -29.69
CA ASN A 28 -3.84 -10.38 -29.94
C ASN A 28 -2.70 -11.11 -29.20
N GLY A 29 -2.94 -12.32 -28.70
CA GLY A 29 -1.92 -13.16 -28.07
C GLY A 29 -1.51 -12.75 -26.66
N LEU A 30 -2.30 -11.93 -25.99
CA LEU A 30 -2.10 -11.57 -24.58
C LEU A 30 -2.93 -12.46 -23.65
N ASN A 31 -2.43 -12.73 -22.46
CA ASN A 31 -3.10 -13.52 -21.43
C ASN A 31 -3.60 -12.61 -20.29
N PRO A 32 -4.84 -12.07 -20.36
CA PRO A 32 -5.40 -11.25 -19.31
C PRO A 32 -5.92 -12.09 -18.13
N TRP A 33 -5.72 -11.62 -16.90
CA TRP A 33 -6.41 -12.11 -15.74
C TRP A 33 -7.79 -11.43 -15.64
N LEU A 34 -8.85 -12.22 -15.58
CA LEU A 34 -10.24 -11.76 -15.46
C LEU A 34 -10.94 -12.56 -14.36
N ASP A 35 -11.60 -11.91 -13.42
CA ASP A 35 -12.26 -12.51 -12.26
C ASP A 35 -13.24 -13.65 -12.64
N LYS A 36 -14.05 -13.42 -13.66
CA LYS A 36 -15.02 -14.41 -14.18
C LYS A 36 -14.39 -15.76 -14.53
N GLU A 37 -13.15 -15.77 -14.95
CA GLU A 37 -12.43 -16.96 -15.41
C GLU A 37 -11.58 -17.60 -14.32
N GLN A 38 -11.20 -16.83 -13.30
CA GLN A 38 -10.21 -17.20 -12.30
C GLN A 38 -10.79 -17.43 -10.91
N ILE A 39 -12.02 -16.94 -10.65
CA ILE A 39 -12.70 -17.08 -9.36
C ILE A 39 -13.86 -18.05 -9.51
N LEU A 40 -13.81 -19.15 -8.75
CA LEU A 40 -14.85 -20.16 -8.72
C LEU A 40 -15.74 -20.03 -7.49
N GLY A 41 -16.92 -20.66 -7.52
CA GLY A 41 -17.80 -20.71 -6.33
C GLY A 41 -17.08 -21.40 -5.17
N GLY A 42 -17.00 -20.72 -4.02
CA GLY A 42 -16.27 -21.17 -2.83
C GLY A 42 -14.88 -20.56 -2.65
N ASP A 43 -14.34 -19.90 -3.66
CA ASP A 43 -13.06 -19.18 -3.55
C ASP A 43 -13.22 -17.91 -2.71
N THR A 44 -12.17 -17.56 -1.96
CA THR A 44 -12.05 -16.26 -1.30
C THR A 44 -11.66 -15.20 -2.34
N ILE A 45 -12.58 -14.28 -2.64
CA ILE A 45 -12.39 -13.26 -3.70
C ILE A 45 -11.10 -12.47 -3.49
N LEU A 46 -10.84 -12.02 -2.26
CA LEU A 46 -9.66 -11.22 -1.92
C LEU A 46 -8.35 -11.97 -2.20
N GLU A 47 -8.27 -13.24 -1.84
CA GLU A 47 -7.11 -14.09 -2.07
C GLU A 47 -6.85 -14.25 -3.57
N LYS A 48 -7.88 -14.61 -4.34
CA LYS A 48 -7.76 -14.80 -5.80
C LYS A 48 -7.39 -13.53 -6.54
N VAL A 49 -7.96 -12.40 -6.15
CA VAL A 49 -7.61 -11.08 -6.70
C VAL A 49 -6.15 -10.75 -6.39
N THR A 50 -5.71 -10.94 -5.16
CA THR A 50 -4.32 -10.69 -4.74
C THR A 50 -3.34 -11.57 -5.52
N ASP A 51 -3.65 -12.84 -5.68
CA ASP A 51 -2.83 -13.77 -6.46
C ASP A 51 -2.80 -13.40 -7.95
N GLY A 52 -3.96 -13.01 -8.50
CA GLY A 52 -4.06 -12.57 -9.90
C GLY A 52 -3.16 -11.36 -10.18
N ILE A 53 -3.13 -10.42 -9.24
CA ILE A 53 -2.26 -9.25 -9.28
C ILE A 53 -0.78 -9.66 -9.24
N ARG A 54 -0.39 -10.48 -8.27
CA ARG A 54 0.99 -10.95 -8.10
C ARG A 54 1.52 -11.71 -9.33
N GLN A 55 0.62 -12.38 -10.03
CA GLN A 55 0.94 -13.18 -11.20
C GLN A 55 0.83 -12.41 -12.51
N SER A 56 0.52 -11.12 -12.49
CA SER A 56 0.39 -10.28 -13.67
C SER A 56 1.59 -9.36 -13.86
N LYS A 57 1.97 -9.08 -15.13
CA LYS A 57 3.04 -8.14 -15.49
C LYS A 57 2.59 -6.68 -15.44
N THR A 58 1.32 -6.43 -15.72
CA THR A 58 0.72 -5.08 -15.76
C THR A 58 -0.66 -5.09 -15.11
N GLY A 59 -1.16 -3.92 -14.69
CA GLY A 59 -2.53 -3.75 -14.20
C GLY A 59 -3.27 -2.68 -15.02
N ALA A 60 -4.40 -3.04 -15.60
CA ALA A 60 -5.32 -2.15 -16.28
C ALA A 60 -6.52 -1.83 -15.37
N PHE A 61 -6.73 -0.56 -15.08
CA PHE A 61 -7.77 -0.07 -14.16
C PHE A 61 -8.87 0.63 -14.95
N PHE A 62 -10.03 -0.01 -15.03
CA PHE A 62 -11.18 0.50 -15.76
C PHE A 62 -11.99 1.43 -14.88
N ILE A 63 -12.08 2.68 -15.28
CA ILE A 63 -12.80 3.76 -14.63
C ILE A 63 -14.04 4.09 -15.46
N SER A 64 -15.23 3.91 -14.90
CA SER A 64 -16.50 4.17 -15.55
C SER A 64 -17.33 5.19 -14.77
N PRO A 65 -18.49 5.65 -15.32
CA PRO A 65 -19.47 6.41 -14.55
C PRO A 65 -20.01 5.65 -13.33
N ASN A 66 -19.92 4.31 -13.32
CA ASN A 66 -20.30 3.46 -12.18
C ASN A 66 -19.25 3.46 -11.06
N GLY A 67 -18.17 4.22 -11.21
CA GLY A 67 -17.04 4.21 -10.29
C GLY A 67 -16.16 2.99 -10.47
N LEU A 68 -15.32 2.74 -9.48
CA LEU A 68 -14.40 1.59 -9.48
C LEU A 68 -15.06 0.30 -8.94
N GLY A 69 -16.26 0.36 -8.34
CA GLY A 69 -17.02 -0.77 -7.78
C GLY A 69 -16.87 -0.95 -6.26
N ASN A 70 -17.82 -1.70 -5.66
CA ASN A 70 -17.89 -1.89 -4.20
C ASN A 70 -16.64 -2.51 -3.57
N PHE A 71 -15.92 -3.34 -4.32
CA PHE A 71 -14.62 -3.90 -3.90
C PHE A 71 -13.54 -2.81 -3.88
N GLN A 72 -13.75 -1.77 -4.64
CA GLN A 72 -12.81 -0.67 -4.88
C GLN A 72 -13.13 0.56 -4.04
N GLU A 73 -14.32 0.68 -3.52
CA GLU A 73 -14.71 1.73 -2.57
C GLU A 73 -14.30 1.39 -1.13
N ASN A 74 -13.91 0.13 -0.87
CA ASN A 74 -13.39 -0.31 0.41
C ASN A 74 -11.85 -0.22 0.42
N ILE A 75 -11.32 0.04 1.59
CA ILE A 75 -9.89 0.17 1.94
C ILE A 75 -9.00 -0.92 1.32
N GLU A 76 -9.57 -2.07 0.97
CA GLU A 76 -8.90 -3.21 0.34
C GLU A 76 -8.33 -2.87 -1.04
N LEU A 77 -9.01 -2.08 -1.86
CA LEU A 77 -8.45 -1.68 -3.16
C LEU A 77 -7.38 -0.60 -3.02
N TYR A 78 -7.57 0.38 -2.13
CA TYR A 78 -6.53 1.36 -1.84
C TYR A 78 -5.23 0.64 -1.43
N THR A 79 -5.36 -0.41 -0.66
CA THR A 79 -4.30 -1.31 -0.23
C THR A 79 -3.67 -2.07 -1.41
N VAL A 80 -4.49 -2.63 -2.30
CA VAL A 80 -4.04 -3.31 -3.51
C VAL A 80 -3.36 -2.34 -4.48
N ILE A 81 -3.91 -1.15 -4.68
CA ILE A 81 -3.30 -0.12 -5.53
C ILE A 81 -1.98 0.38 -4.92
N ASN A 82 -1.91 0.63 -3.63
CA ASN A 82 -0.64 0.98 -2.97
C ASN A 82 0.40 -0.13 -3.09
N TRP A 83 -0.01 -1.40 -3.02
CA TRP A 83 0.87 -2.52 -3.29
C TRP A 83 1.37 -2.49 -4.75
N PHE A 84 0.48 -2.28 -5.73
CA PHE A 84 0.86 -2.08 -7.13
C PHE A 84 1.88 -0.96 -7.29
N LEU A 85 1.62 0.21 -6.68
CA LEU A 85 2.51 1.36 -6.75
C LEU A 85 3.88 1.06 -6.12
N THR A 86 3.89 0.30 -5.03
CA THR A 86 5.12 -0.10 -4.34
C THR A 86 5.91 -1.12 -5.16
N GLN A 87 5.24 -2.09 -5.79
CA GLN A 87 5.89 -3.07 -6.67
C GLN A 87 6.42 -2.42 -7.95
N GLN A 88 5.72 -1.44 -8.50
CA GLN A 88 6.21 -0.69 -9.65
C GLN A 88 7.52 0.06 -9.36
N ARG A 89 7.71 0.54 -8.13
CA ARG A 89 8.96 1.17 -7.70
C ARG A 89 10.09 0.17 -7.48
N LYS A 90 9.78 -1.08 -7.11
CA LYS A 90 10.77 -2.13 -6.79
C LYS A 90 11.13 -3.01 -8.00
N SER A 91 10.19 -3.27 -8.90
CA SER A 91 10.41 -4.05 -10.12
C SER A 91 10.42 -3.13 -11.33
N GLN A 92 11.55 -3.05 -12.01
CA GLN A 92 11.69 -2.31 -13.28
C GLN A 92 10.82 -2.92 -14.39
N GLY A 93 9.51 -2.97 -14.25
CA GLY A 93 8.69 -3.59 -15.29
C GLY A 93 7.19 -3.58 -15.10
N PHE A 94 6.68 -3.54 -13.86
CA PHE A 94 5.23 -3.53 -13.67
C PHE A 94 4.63 -2.16 -14.02
N ARG A 95 3.62 -2.12 -14.89
CA ARG A 95 2.96 -0.89 -15.31
C ARG A 95 1.51 -0.83 -14.85
N VAL A 96 1.10 0.35 -14.40
CA VAL A 96 -0.28 0.72 -14.11
C VAL A 96 -0.83 1.48 -15.30
N ILE A 97 -1.96 1.03 -15.86
CA ILE A 97 -2.60 1.60 -17.04
C ILE A 97 -4.03 2.01 -16.67
N PRO A 98 -4.27 3.29 -16.32
CA PRO A 98 -5.63 3.76 -16.13
C PRO A 98 -6.38 3.80 -17.46
N ILE A 99 -7.64 3.33 -17.45
CA ILE A 99 -8.51 3.28 -18.63
C ILE A 99 -9.80 3.99 -18.29
N LEU A 100 -10.09 5.06 -19.00
CA LEU A 100 -11.37 5.75 -18.90
C LEU A 100 -12.36 5.16 -19.89
N LEU A 101 -13.42 4.55 -19.37
CA LEU A 101 -14.50 4.01 -20.18
C LEU A 101 -15.43 5.13 -20.69
N PRO A 102 -16.28 4.87 -21.72
CA PRO A 102 -17.19 5.88 -22.24
C PRO A 102 -18.03 6.54 -21.16
N GLY A 103 -18.16 7.87 -21.23
CA GLY A 103 -18.88 8.66 -20.24
C GLY A 103 -18.02 9.26 -19.12
N VAL A 104 -16.74 8.92 -19.05
CA VAL A 104 -15.77 9.53 -18.11
C VAL A 104 -14.82 10.43 -18.89
N ALA A 105 -14.81 11.73 -18.60
CA ALA A 105 -13.97 12.70 -19.29
C ALA A 105 -12.58 12.88 -18.63
N LYS A 106 -12.47 12.61 -17.34
CA LYS A 106 -11.22 12.70 -16.55
C LYS A 106 -11.22 11.65 -15.44
N VAL A 107 -10.05 11.35 -14.92
CA VAL A 107 -9.92 10.54 -13.70
C VAL A 107 -10.69 11.25 -12.57
N PRO A 108 -11.62 10.58 -11.87
CA PRO A 108 -12.35 11.16 -10.75
C PRO A 108 -11.41 11.60 -9.61
N ASP A 109 -11.73 12.70 -8.95
CA ASP A 109 -10.88 13.28 -7.89
C ASP A 109 -10.64 12.32 -6.71
N LYS A 110 -11.52 11.36 -6.48
CA LYS A 110 -11.35 10.30 -5.46
C LYS A 110 -10.20 9.32 -5.75
N ILE A 111 -9.74 9.26 -6.99
CA ILE A 111 -8.70 8.37 -7.49
C ILE A 111 -7.66 9.12 -8.31
N ASP A 112 -7.48 10.41 -7.99
CA ASP A 112 -6.59 11.33 -8.68
C ASP A 112 -5.13 10.85 -8.70
N TYR A 113 -4.71 10.02 -7.73
CA TYR A 113 -3.42 9.35 -7.74
C TYR A 113 -3.19 8.50 -9.00
N LEU A 114 -4.24 8.07 -9.69
CA LEU A 114 -4.11 7.42 -11.00
C LEU A 114 -3.85 8.42 -12.14
N ALA A 115 -4.09 9.71 -11.93
CA ALA A 115 -3.84 10.75 -12.93
C ALA A 115 -2.35 11.05 -13.16
N ILE A 116 -1.45 10.55 -12.29
CA ILE A 116 0.01 10.62 -12.53
C ILE A 116 0.46 9.73 -13.70
N TRP A 117 -0.34 8.73 -14.09
CA TRP A 117 -0.09 7.92 -15.27
C TRP A 117 -0.89 8.44 -16.46
N ARG A 118 -0.32 8.29 -17.66
CA ARG A 118 -1.06 8.54 -18.89
C ARG A 118 -2.17 7.50 -19.02
N TRP A 119 -3.43 7.94 -19.03
CA TRP A 119 -4.59 7.08 -19.23
C TRP A 119 -4.91 6.84 -20.71
N ILE A 120 -5.69 5.80 -20.96
CA ILE A 120 -6.24 5.48 -22.26
C ILE A 120 -7.73 5.79 -22.20
N GLN A 121 -8.20 6.65 -23.12
CA GLN A 121 -9.60 7.03 -23.21
C GLN A 121 -10.31 6.14 -24.23
N PHE A 122 -11.36 5.43 -23.79
CA PHE A 122 -12.29 4.76 -24.67
C PHE A 122 -13.48 5.69 -24.96
N THR A 123 -13.74 6.00 -26.21
CA THR A 123 -14.89 6.83 -26.65
C THR A 123 -16.13 5.95 -26.87
N LYS A 124 -15.93 4.67 -27.16
CA LYS A 124 -16.95 3.64 -27.36
C LYS A 124 -16.40 2.27 -26.93
N SER A 125 -17.27 1.27 -26.74
CA SER A 125 -16.86 -0.04 -26.22
C SER A 125 -15.88 -0.79 -27.12
N ASN A 126 -15.98 -0.62 -28.44
CA ASN A 126 -15.09 -1.22 -29.45
C ASN A 126 -14.18 -0.17 -30.13
N ASP A 127 -13.54 0.65 -29.32
CA ASP A 127 -12.62 1.68 -29.78
C ASP A 127 -11.28 1.03 -30.19
N GLU A 128 -11.08 0.83 -31.51
CA GLU A 128 -9.92 0.14 -32.05
C GLU A 128 -8.61 0.86 -31.74
N GLU A 129 -8.61 2.20 -31.76
CA GLU A 129 -7.42 2.99 -31.43
C GLU A 129 -7.04 2.85 -29.96
N ALA A 130 -8.03 2.92 -29.05
CA ALA A 130 -7.82 2.71 -27.63
C ALA A 130 -7.38 1.27 -27.32
N LEU A 131 -7.93 0.28 -28.01
CA LEU A 131 -7.52 -1.13 -27.90
C LEU A 131 -6.07 -1.34 -28.36
N ASP A 132 -5.68 -0.79 -29.52
CA ASP A 132 -4.31 -0.87 -30.00
C ASP A 132 -3.33 -0.17 -29.03
N HIS A 133 -3.72 1.00 -28.51
CA HIS A 133 -2.92 1.69 -27.49
C HIS A 133 -2.77 0.85 -26.22
N LEU A 134 -3.85 0.18 -25.77
CA LEU A 134 -3.81 -0.72 -24.60
C LEU A 134 -2.86 -1.90 -24.85
N ILE A 135 -2.98 -2.57 -26.00
CA ILE A 135 -2.11 -3.70 -26.38
C ILE A 135 -0.64 -3.28 -26.37
N ARG A 136 -0.30 -2.16 -27.00
CA ARG A 136 1.08 -1.60 -27.00
C ARG A 136 1.53 -1.27 -25.58
N SER A 137 0.66 -0.72 -24.76
CA SER A 137 0.97 -0.37 -23.37
C SER A 137 1.23 -1.61 -22.50
N ILE A 138 0.53 -2.72 -22.73
CA ILE A 138 0.75 -3.98 -22.04
C ILE A 138 2.07 -4.63 -22.48
N ARG A 139 2.35 -4.70 -23.80
CA ARG A 139 3.59 -5.27 -24.34
C ARG A 139 4.84 -4.49 -23.93
N GLY A 140 4.73 -3.21 -23.73
CA GLY A 140 5.85 -2.33 -23.43
C GLY A 140 6.53 -1.79 -24.67
N ARG A 141 7.50 -0.90 -24.47
CA ARG A 141 8.41 -0.52 -25.54
C ARG A 141 9.35 -1.69 -25.76
N ASP A 142 9.32 -2.29 -26.92
CA ASP A 142 10.40 -3.15 -27.37
C ASP A 142 11.68 -2.31 -27.26
N THR A 143 12.66 -2.81 -26.56
CA THR A 143 13.96 -2.19 -26.34
C THR A 143 14.79 -2.20 -27.61
N GLU A 144 14.43 -1.38 -28.59
CA GLU A 144 15.33 -0.88 -29.62
C GLU A 144 15.40 0.66 -29.56
N VAL A 145 15.97 1.15 -28.46
CA VAL A 145 16.60 2.47 -28.47
C VAL A 145 18.06 2.22 -28.12
N LYS A 146 18.90 2.33 -29.15
CA LYS A 146 20.35 2.39 -29.02
C LYS A 146 20.71 3.32 -27.85
N ALA A 147 21.52 2.79 -26.95
CA ALA A 147 22.08 3.53 -25.83
C ALA A 147 22.75 4.80 -26.35
N GLN A 148 22.22 5.96 -26.02
CA GLN A 148 22.99 7.19 -26.07
C GLN A 148 23.94 7.21 -24.85
N PRO A 149 25.16 7.70 -25.01
CA PRO A 149 26.17 7.61 -23.96
C PRO A 149 25.71 8.43 -22.75
N VAL A 150 25.69 7.75 -21.60
CA VAL A 150 25.50 8.37 -20.29
C VAL A 150 26.70 9.31 -20.07
N ILE A 151 26.44 10.59 -19.93
CA ILE A 151 27.41 11.56 -19.44
C ILE A 151 27.68 11.18 -17.99
N GLN A 152 28.87 10.64 -17.74
CA GLN A 152 29.37 10.38 -16.40
C GLN A 152 29.58 11.72 -15.68
N THR A 153 28.75 12.02 -14.70
CA THR A 153 29.09 13.00 -13.69
C THR A 153 30.14 12.39 -12.76
N PRO A 154 31.21 13.13 -12.40
CA PRO A 154 32.28 12.57 -11.58
C PRO A 154 31.77 12.23 -10.17
N ASP A 155 32.04 11.02 -9.75
CA ASP A 155 31.90 10.57 -8.37
C ASP A 155 32.75 11.44 -7.44
N ILE A 156 32.09 12.23 -6.63
CA ILE A 156 32.71 12.85 -5.45
C ILE A 156 32.37 11.93 -4.29
N PRO A 157 33.32 11.20 -3.71
CA PRO A 157 33.05 10.43 -2.52
C PRO A 157 32.96 11.37 -1.32
N ILE A 158 31.74 11.76 -0.95
CA ILE A 158 31.52 12.36 0.37
C ILE A 158 31.52 11.23 1.38
N VAL A 159 32.69 10.90 1.90
CA VAL A 159 32.82 10.08 3.09
C VAL A 159 32.46 10.95 4.29
N ILE A 160 31.20 10.97 4.65
CA ILE A 160 30.79 11.45 5.96
C ILE A 160 31.02 10.31 6.93
N GLN A 161 32.19 10.31 7.59
CA GLN A 161 32.39 9.50 8.78
C GLN A 161 31.54 10.08 9.92
N LEU A 162 30.30 9.62 10.03
CA LEU A 162 29.55 9.74 11.27
C LEU A 162 30.11 8.70 12.23
N LYS A 163 30.93 9.16 13.20
CA LYS A 163 31.27 8.35 14.36
C LYS A 163 29.98 7.96 15.06
N PRO A 164 29.72 6.67 15.30
CA PRO A 164 28.62 6.28 16.18
C PRO A 164 28.96 6.77 17.59
N GLN A 165 28.17 7.62 18.17
CA GLN A 165 28.14 7.77 19.62
C GLN A 165 27.53 6.48 20.18
N ALA A 166 28.37 5.54 20.50
CA ALA A 166 28.06 4.38 21.30
C ALA A 166 27.83 4.85 22.74
N ASN A 167 26.53 5.01 23.12
CA ASN A 167 26.14 4.99 24.53
C ASN A 167 24.68 4.60 24.65
N GLN A 168 24.49 3.43 25.04
CA GLN A 168 23.45 2.60 25.63
C GLN A 168 23.22 1.36 24.76
N THR A 169 23.41 0.21 25.38
CA THR A 169 23.06 -1.09 24.79
C THR A 169 21.54 -1.13 24.62
N ASP A 170 21.06 -0.66 23.48
CA ASP A 170 19.66 -0.82 23.12
C ASP A 170 19.29 -2.30 23.20
N ASN A 171 18.33 -2.63 24.05
CA ASN A 171 17.83 -3.99 24.13
C ASN A 171 16.99 -4.31 22.89
N LEU A 172 17.60 -4.78 21.82
CA LEU A 172 16.94 -5.16 20.55
C LEU A 172 16.40 -6.59 20.63
N ALA A 173 15.84 -6.99 21.78
CA ALA A 173 15.32 -8.33 22.00
C ALA A 173 14.21 -8.68 20.99
N SER A 174 14.29 -9.92 20.47
CA SER A 174 13.30 -10.51 19.58
C SER A 174 13.08 -11.98 19.98
N GLU A 175 11.81 -12.40 20.08
CA GLU A 175 11.51 -13.83 20.23
C GLU A 175 11.47 -14.57 18.88
N LYS A 176 11.50 -13.84 17.77
CA LYS A 176 11.52 -14.38 16.40
C LYS A 176 12.89 -14.28 15.72
N GLY A 177 13.89 -13.75 16.41
CA GLY A 177 15.24 -13.59 15.85
C GLY A 177 15.34 -12.47 14.82
N ILE A 178 14.48 -11.46 14.92
CA ILE A 178 14.49 -10.30 14.01
C ILE A 178 15.63 -9.34 14.41
N ASP A 179 16.37 -8.86 13.43
CA ASP A 179 17.37 -7.81 13.61
C ASP A 179 16.74 -6.42 13.50
N TYR A 180 16.65 -5.71 14.62
CA TYR A 180 16.12 -4.35 14.71
C TYR A 180 17.16 -3.25 14.57
N THR A 181 18.43 -3.59 14.29
CA THR A 181 19.55 -2.63 14.21
C THR A 181 19.25 -1.53 13.18
N ARG A 182 18.77 -1.91 12.00
CA ARG A 182 18.44 -0.94 10.94
C ARG A 182 17.30 -0.02 11.34
N LEU A 183 16.22 -0.55 11.93
CA LEU A 183 15.11 0.27 12.42
C LEU A 183 15.59 1.28 13.46
N ARG A 184 16.39 0.84 14.44
CA ARG A 184 17.01 1.71 15.44
C ARG A 184 17.83 2.83 14.80
N ASP A 185 18.71 2.49 13.87
CA ASP A 185 19.62 3.45 13.24
C ASP A 185 18.86 4.51 12.41
N LEU A 186 17.82 4.10 11.72
CA LEU A 186 16.95 5.02 10.98
C LEU A 186 16.17 5.96 11.91
N LEU A 187 15.65 5.45 13.02
CA LEU A 187 14.96 6.26 14.03
C LEU A 187 15.92 7.22 14.73
N ALA A 188 17.14 6.77 15.09
CA ALA A 188 18.19 7.59 15.67
C ALA A 188 18.61 8.74 14.74
N ALA A 189 18.65 8.47 13.43
CA ALA A 189 18.93 9.46 12.40
C ALA A 189 17.73 10.35 12.07
N LYS A 190 16.56 10.10 12.67
CA LYS A 190 15.27 10.77 12.39
C LYS A 190 14.81 10.63 10.93
N ASN A 191 15.25 9.56 10.27
CA ASN A 191 14.82 9.19 8.93
C ASN A 191 13.45 8.49 9.01
N TRP A 192 12.42 9.24 9.38
CA TRP A 192 11.10 8.71 9.72
C TRP A 192 10.42 7.95 8.59
N ARG A 193 10.61 8.37 7.34
CA ARG A 193 10.03 7.71 6.16
C ARG A 193 10.62 6.32 5.95
N GLU A 194 11.94 6.21 6.00
CA GLU A 194 12.66 4.96 5.86
C GLU A 194 12.43 4.06 7.08
N ALA A 195 12.33 4.65 8.28
CA ALA A 195 11.99 3.93 9.50
C ALA A 195 10.57 3.33 9.45
N ASP A 196 9.60 4.05 8.89
CA ASP A 196 8.24 3.54 8.69
C ASP A 196 8.21 2.36 7.70
N GLN A 197 9.02 2.43 6.64
CA GLN A 197 9.17 1.31 5.71
C GLN A 197 9.84 0.11 6.37
N GLU A 198 10.90 0.33 7.13
CA GLU A 198 11.60 -0.72 7.88
C GLU A 198 10.70 -1.33 8.96
N ASN A 199 9.88 -0.51 9.64
CA ASN A 199 8.89 -0.97 10.60
C ASN A 199 7.97 -2.05 10.00
N TYR A 200 7.44 -1.81 8.80
CA TYR A 200 6.65 -2.82 8.11
C TYR A 200 7.45 -4.09 7.84
N LEU A 201 8.71 -3.96 7.37
CA LEU A 201 9.56 -5.10 7.02
C LEU A 201 9.87 -5.99 8.23
N VAL A 202 10.25 -5.41 9.36
CA VAL A 202 10.52 -6.18 10.58
C VAL A 202 9.26 -6.81 11.17
N MET A 203 8.12 -6.11 11.09
CA MET A 203 6.85 -6.67 11.54
C MET A 203 6.40 -7.86 10.68
N ILE A 204 6.48 -7.76 9.35
CA ILE A 204 6.04 -8.85 8.45
C ILE A 204 6.95 -10.08 8.59
N GLN A 205 8.24 -9.87 8.82
CA GLN A 205 9.19 -10.95 9.13
C GLN A 205 8.91 -11.62 10.47
N ALA A 206 8.49 -10.85 11.49
CA ALA A 206 8.18 -11.38 12.81
C ALA A 206 7.00 -12.37 12.81
N VAL A 207 6.11 -12.31 11.81
CA VAL A 207 5.04 -13.28 11.59
C VAL A 207 5.40 -14.34 10.55
N GLY A 208 6.67 -14.42 10.13
CA GLY A 208 7.18 -15.44 9.20
C GLY A 208 6.86 -15.20 7.74
N LYS A 209 6.49 -13.98 7.38
CA LYS A 209 6.15 -13.56 6.02
C LYS A 209 7.26 -12.75 5.35
N LYS A 210 7.06 -12.39 4.08
CA LYS A 210 8.03 -11.66 3.25
C LYS A 210 7.52 -10.27 2.88
N ASP A 211 8.43 -9.42 2.47
CA ASP A 211 8.10 -8.11 1.91
C ASP A 211 7.05 -8.23 0.80
N GLY A 212 5.99 -7.41 0.90
CA GLY A 212 4.83 -7.44 0.02
C GLY A 212 3.67 -8.33 0.50
N ASP A 213 3.84 -9.10 1.58
CA ASP A 213 2.77 -9.84 2.20
C ASP A 213 1.91 -8.96 3.14
N TRP A 214 0.74 -9.48 3.52
CA TRP A 214 -0.23 -8.80 4.37
C TRP A 214 -0.43 -9.56 5.68
N PHE A 215 -0.72 -8.81 6.75
CA PHE A 215 -1.13 -9.41 8.00
C PHE A 215 -2.57 -9.86 7.94
N THR A 216 -2.84 -11.04 8.47
CA THR A 216 -4.21 -11.43 8.85
C THR A 216 -4.56 -10.85 10.23
N PRO A 217 -5.86 -10.69 10.55
CA PRO A 217 -6.29 -10.29 11.90
C PRO A 217 -5.71 -11.22 13.00
N ASP A 218 -5.65 -12.51 12.74
CA ASP A 218 -5.13 -13.51 13.72
C ASP A 218 -3.62 -13.33 13.95
N GLU A 219 -2.83 -13.02 12.94
CA GLU A 219 -1.40 -12.74 13.08
C GLU A 219 -1.17 -11.48 13.92
N LEU A 220 -2.00 -10.46 13.75
CA LEU A 220 -1.91 -9.23 14.54
C LEU A 220 -2.36 -9.44 15.99
N LEU A 221 -3.43 -10.22 16.22
CA LEU A 221 -3.89 -10.59 17.56
C LEU A 221 -2.87 -11.46 18.33
N ASN A 222 -2.06 -12.24 17.60
CA ASN A 222 -1.04 -13.12 18.15
C ASN A 222 0.39 -12.64 17.89
N PHE A 223 0.57 -11.37 17.52
CA PHE A 223 1.89 -10.81 17.23
C PHE A 223 2.85 -11.02 18.40
N PRO A 224 4.14 -11.36 18.17
CA PRO A 224 5.12 -11.61 19.22
C PRO A 224 5.28 -10.41 20.15
N CYS A 225 5.06 -10.59 21.46
CA CYS A 225 5.05 -9.47 22.40
C CYS A 225 6.43 -8.83 22.61
N THR A 226 7.49 -9.63 22.58
CA THR A 226 8.85 -9.11 22.72
C THR A 226 9.21 -8.22 21.54
N ASP A 227 8.89 -8.67 20.35
CA ASP A 227 9.11 -7.93 19.10
C ASP A 227 8.31 -6.64 19.07
N LEU A 228 7.03 -6.72 19.47
CA LEU A 228 6.15 -5.55 19.50
C LEU A 228 6.63 -4.49 20.50
N ARG A 229 7.08 -4.91 21.70
CA ARG A 229 7.68 -4.01 22.70
C ARG A 229 8.97 -3.38 22.22
N THR A 230 9.82 -4.14 21.54
CA THR A 230 11.09 -3.61 20.97
C THR A 230 10.81 -2.54 19.94
N ILE A 231 9.89 -2.79 19.00
CA ILE A 231 9.48 -1.82 17.97
C ILE A 231 8.89 -0.56 18.60
N ASP A 232 7.92 -0.72 19.51
CA ASP A 232 7.26 0.42 20.16
C ASP A 232 8.24 1.28 20.95
N ARG A 233 9.10 0.65 21.76
CA ARG A 233 10.11 1.35 22.54
C ARG A 233 11.05 2.18 21.65
N LEU A 234 11.50 1.64 20.53
CA LEU A 234 12.35 2.38 19.59
C LEU A 234 11.65 3.61 19.04
N TRP A 235 10.39 3.48 18.60
CA TRP A 235 9.62 4.62 18.12
C TRP A 235 9.42 5.69 19.21
N VAL A 236 9.02 5.28 20.42
CA VAL A 236 8.77 6.19 21.54
C VAL A 236 10.06 6.90 21.97
N GLU A 237 11.14 6.18 22.13
CA GLU A 237 12.42 6.71 22.61
C GLU A 237 13.00 7.73 21.63
N TYR A 238 13.16 7.37 20.37
CA TYR A 238 13.80 8.24 19.37
C TYR A 238 12.92 9.42 18.92
N SER A 239 11.61 9.36 19.16
CA SER A 239 10.69 10.48 18.91
C SER A 239 10.38 11.32 20.16
N ASN A 240 10.97 11.03 21.31
CA ASN A 240 10.64 11.64 22.60
C ASN A 240 9.13 11.51 22.94
N GLY A 241 8.55 10.35 22.71
CA GLY A 241 7.13 10.08 22.99
C GLY A 241 6.15 10.67 21.99
N HIS A 242 6.64 11.21 20.86
CA HIS A 242 5.77 11.79 19.84
C HIS A 242 5.12 10.72 18.95
N PHE A 243 5.84 9.64 18.67
CA PHE A 243 5.45 8.52 17.82
C PHE A 243 5.51 7.20 18.59
N GLY A 244 4.82 6.19 18.08
CA GLY A 244 4.84 4.83 18.63
C GLY A 244 3.45 4.22 18.74
N PHE A 245 3.40 2.91 18.84
CA PHE A 245 2.14 2.16 18.94
C PHE A 245 1.43 2.37 20.28
N SER A 246 2.20 2.47 21.37
CA SER A 246 1.64 2.83 22.70
C SER A 246 1.01 4.22 22.68
N VAL A 247 1.64 5.19 22.01
CA VAL A 247 1.09 6.53 21.82
C VAL A 247 -0.22 6.49 21.03
N GLN A 248 -0.24 5.74 19.94
CA GLN A 248 -1.44 5.53 19.12
C GLN A 248 -2.55 4.82 19.91
N LYS A 249 -2.20 3.80 20.71
CA LYS A 249 -3.15 3.11 21.59
C LYS A 249 -3.83 4.08 22.57
N GLU A 250 -3.06 4.92 23.24
CA GLU A 250 -3.61 5.90 24.20
C GLU A 250 -4.56 6.88 23.48
N ILE A 251 -4.21 7.36 22.29
CA ILE A 251 -5.07 8.23 21.48
C ILE A 251 -6.35 7.47 21.08
N TYR A 252 -6.24 6.21 20.62
CA TYR A 252 -7.38 5.39 20.23
C TYR A 252 -8.36 5.18 21.39
N LEU A 253 -7.86 4.84 22.58
CA LEU A 253 -8.67 4.69 23.78
C LEU A 253 -9.34 6.00 24.19
N SER A 254 -8.62 7.14 24.08
CA SER A 254 -9.14 8.47 24.44
C SER A 254 -10.32 8.93 23.60
N VAL A 255 -10.45 8.45 22.37
CA VAL A 255 -11.57 8.77 21.45
C VAL A 255 -12.73 7.76 21.55
N GLY A 256 -12.66 6.83 22.51
CA GLY A 256 -13.70 5.83 22.79
C GLY A 256 -13.41 4.46 22.19
N GLY A 257 -12.18 4.20 21.75
CA GLY A 257 -11.72 2.91 21.27
C GLY A 257 -11.77 1.84 22.36
N LYS A 258 -11.93 0.59 21.94
CA LYS A 258 -11.90 -0.58 22.80
C LYS A 258 -10.86 -1.57 22.29
N ALA A 259 -10.09 -2.13 23.22
CA ALA A 259 -9.10 -3.14 22.91
C ALA A 259 -9.71 -4.55 22.88
N ASP A 260 -10.81 -4.73 22.13
CA ASP A 260 -11.59 -5.98 22.05
C ASP A 260 -11.49 -6.65 20.66
N GLY A 261 -10.58 -6.17 19.82
CA GLY A 261 -10.37 -6.68 18.45
C GLY A 261 -11.48 -6.31 17.46
N LYS A 262 -12.50 -5.55 17.86
CA LYS A 262 -13.63 -5.19 17.00
C LYS A 262 -13.41 -3.82 16.35
N TYR A 263 -13.85 -3.70 15.12
CA TYR A 263 -13.81 -2.44 14.39
C TYR A 263 -15.01 -1.54 14.74
N TYR A 264 -14.73 -0.29 15.08
CA TYR A 264 -15.72 0.75 15.38
C TYR A 264 -15.50 1.95 14.47
N GLN A 265 -16.23 2.04 13.37
CA GLN A 265 -16.04 3.06 12.32
C GLN A 265 -15.92 4.49 12.87
N LYS A 266 -16.87 4.94 13.68
CA LYS A 266 -16.86 6.33 14.24
C LYS A 266 -15.67 6.59 15.16
N VAL A 267 -15.19 5.57 15.84
CA VAL A 267 -14.00 5.68 16.70
C VAL A 267 -12.75 5.75 15.83
N TRP A 268 -12.69 4.92 14.79
CA TRP A 268 -11.60 4.91 13.84
C TRP A 268 -11.45 6.25 13.11
N GLU A 269 -12.57 6.84 12.69
CA GLU A 269 -12.60 8.17 12.08
C GLU A 269 -12.05 9.24 13.04
N LYS A 270 -12.50 9.28 14.32
CA LYS A 270 -11.99 10.20 15.34
C LYS A 270 -10.50 9.98 15.63
N PHE A 271 -10.07 8.73 15.65
CA PHE A 271 -8.67 8.39 15.81
C PHE A 271 -7.84 8.93 14.65
N GLY A 272 -8.27 8.67 13.40
CA GLY A 272 -7.63 9.20 12.20
C GLY A 272 -7.55 10.73 12.18
N ASP A 273 -8.59 11.43 12.67
CA ASP A 273 -8.57 12.89 12.82
C ASP A 273 -7.50 13.35 13.83
N ARG A 274 -7.34 12.62 14.93
CA ARG A 274 -6.39 12.96 16.02
C ARG A 274 -4.93 12.74 15.62
N VAL A 275 -4.65 11.65 14.90
CA VAL A 275 -3.30 11.32 14.45
C VAL A 275 -2.96 11.95 13.09
N GLY A 276 -3.89 12.68 12.47
CA GLY A 276 -3.68 13.33 11.18
C GLY A 276 -3.66 12.37 9.98
N TRP A 277 -4.34 11.22 10.09
CA TRP A 277 -4.51 10.28 8.99
C TRP A 277 -5.76 10.54 8.16
N ARG A 278 -6.63 11.48 8.61
CA ARG A 278 -7.76 11.96 7.85
C ARG A 278 -7.58 13.45 7.56
N VAL A 279 -7.86 13.82 6.32
CA VAL A 279 -7.77 15.19 5.83
C VAL A 279 -9.11 15.65 5.30
N LYS A 280 -9.40 16.92 5.51
CA LYS A 280 -10.62 17.54 5.00
C LYS A 280 -10.39 17.95 3.56
N ILE A 281 -11.08 17.30 2.61
CA ILE A 281 -10.95 17.63 1.18
C ILE A 281 -11.79 18.87 0.84
N ASN A 282 -13.00 18.97 1.41
CA ASN A 282 -13.91 20.09 1.20
C ASN A 282 -14.84 20.28 2.41
N TRP A 283 -15.82 21.16 2.32
CA TRP A 283 -16.75 21.52 3.41
C TRP A 283 -17.53 20.32 3.99
N ILE A 284 -17.68 19.23 3.23
CA ILE A 284 -18.57 18.11 3.54
C ILE A 284 -17.82 16.78 3.62
N SER A 285 -16.64 16.66 2.98
CA SER A 285 -15.94 15.40 2.77
C SER A 285 -14.60 15.33 3.50
N TRP A 286 -14.37 14.20 4.16
CA TRP A 286 -13.10 13.81 4.77
C TRP A 286 -12.56 12.57 4.06
N ASP A 287 -11.28 12.48 3.87
CA ASP A 287 -10.61 11.31 3.30
C ASP A 287 -9.37 10.92 4.09
N TRP A 288 -8.89 9.71 3.87
CA TRP A 288 -7.67 9.21 4.48
C TRP A 288 -6.47 9.69 3.70
N ILE A 289 -5.42 10.11 4.43
CA ILE A 289 -4.18 10.59 3.82
C ILE A 289 -3.52 9.49 3.00
N SER A 290 -3.03 9.83 1.81
CA SER A 290 -2.22 8.91 1.03
C SER A 290 -0.80 8.82 1.60
N TYR A 291 -0.11 7.71 1.36
CA TYR A 291 1.27 7.56 1.84
C TYR A 291 2.23 8.62 1.26
N SER A 292 1.94 9.14 0.08
CA SER A 292 2.70 10.23 -0.54
C SER A 292 2.58 11.55 0.21
N ASP A 293 1.42 11.78 0.85
CA ASP A 293 1.08 13.03 1.51
C ASP A 293 1.37 13.00 3.02
N VAL A 294 1.86 11.85 3.52
CA VAL A 294 2.27 11.71 4.92
C VAL A 294 3.42 12.65 5.23
N ASN A 295 3.25 13.42 6.30
CA ASN A 295 4.31 14.25 6.83
C ASN A 295 5.23 13.41 7.73
N PHE A 296 6.42 13.09 7.24
CA PHE A 296 7.43 12.32 7.97
C PHE A 296 8.36 13.24 8.78
N ASP A 297 7.79 14.08 9.63
CA ASP A 297 8.56 14.85 10.61
C ASP A 297 7.77 15.04 11.91
N THR A 298 8.44 15.57 12.94
CA THR A 298 7.83 15.82 14.26
C THR A 298 6.88 17.01 14.30
N GLY A 299 6.68 17.72 13.18
CA GLY A 299 5.62 18.72 13.02
C GLY A 299 4.26 18.09 12.75
N SER A 300 4.21 16.78 12.41
CA SER A 300 2.97 16.03 12.28
C SER A 300 2.31 15.80 13.66
N PRO A 301 1.01 15.47 13.72
CA PRO A 301 0.32 15.18 14.97
C PRO A 301 0.97 14.06 15.79
N VAL A 302 0.83 14.11 17.11
CA VAL A 302 1.25 13.04 18.01
C VAL A 302 0.57 11.71 17.59
N GLY A 303 1.34 10.63 17.56
CA GLY A 303 0.86 9.31 17.11
C GLY A 303 0.73 9.16 15.59
N HIS A 304 1.20 10.14 14.79
CA HIS A 304 1.14 10.08 13.34
C HIS A 304 1.91 8.89 12.77
N LEU A 305 3.03 8.49 13.38
CA LEU A 305 3.87 7.37 12.97
C LEU A 305 3.98 6.31 14.08
N PRO A 306 4.29 5.06 13.75
CA PRO A 306 4.35 4.49 12.40
C PRO A 306 2.98 4.39 11.74
N LEU A 307 2.97 4.44 10.41
CA LEU A 307 1.74 4.32 9.64
C LEU A 307 1.24 2.88 9.63
N PHE A 308 0.05 2.70 10.17
CA PHE A 308 -0.57 1.39 10.21
C PHE A 308 -1.22 0.97 8.87
N LEU A 309 -1.39 1.90 7.94
CA LEU A 309 -2.04 1.65 6.65
C LEU A 309 -1.36 0.54 5.81
N ARG A 310 -0.07 0.26 6.06
CA ARG A 310 0.67 -0.84 5.43
C ARG A 310 0.54 -2.17 6.15
N VAL A 311 0.06 -2.17 7.40
CA VAL A 311 0.18 -3.32 8.30
C VAL A 311 -1.11 -4.18 8.35
N GLY A 312 -2.27 -3.70 7.89
CA GLY A 312 -3.45 -4.56 7.98
C GLY A 312 -4.80 -3.92 7.66
N GLY A 313 -4.83 -2.75 7.06
CA GLY A 313 -6.09 -2.06 6.77
C GLY A 313 -6.88 -1.68 8.03
N VAL A 314 -8.13 -1.26 7.86
CA VAL A 314 -8.98 -0.69 8.93
C VAL A 314 -9.28 -1.67 10.06
N GLY A 315 -9.39 -2.96 9.76
CA GLY A 315 -9.64 -4.02 10.76
C GLY A 315 -8.38 -4.43 11.54
N GLY A 316 -7.20 -4.28 10.94
CA GLY A 316 -5.94 -4.73 11.53
C GLY A 316 -5.53 -3.93 12.77
N PHE A 317 -5.78 -2.60 12.80
CA PHE A 317 -5.44 -1.81 13.99
C PHE A 317 -6.23 -2.22 15.23
N SER A 318 -7.51 -2.56 15.11
CA SER A 318 -8.31 -3.01 16.25
C SER A 318 -7.75 -4.30 16.81
N SER A 319 -7.28 -5.21 15.95
CA SER A 319 -6.59 -6.45 16.37
C SER A 319 -5.27 -6.12 17.07
N LEU A 320 -4.46 -5.23 16.51
CA LEU A 320 -3.19 -4.83 17.10
C LEU A 320 -3.38 -4.02 18.40
N ALA A 321 -4.38 -3.14 18.48
CA ALA A 321 -4.73 -2.43 19.72
C ALA A 321 -5.08 -3.40 20.86
N SER A 322 -5.83 -4.47 20.57
CA SER A 322 -6.05 -5.54 21.52
C SER A 322 -4.75 -6.23 21.94
N ARG A 323 -3.85 -6.47 20.99
CA ARG A 323 -2.55 -7.08 21.26
C ARG A 323 -1.66 -6.18 22.13
N PHE A 324 -1.68 -4.86 21.92
CA PHE A 324 -0.94 -3.91 22.77
C PHE A 324 -1.31 -4.07 24.26
N VAL A 325 -2.60 -4.17 24.55
CA VAL A 325 -3.07 -4.40 25.93
C VAL A 325 -2.56 -5.74 26.46
N ASN A 326 -2.67 -6.81 25.68
CA ASN A 326 -2.21 -8.14 26.09
C ASN A 326 -0.68 -8.23 26.27
N CYS A 327 0.08 -7.40 25.55
CA CYS A 327 1.54 -7.33 25.66
C CYS A 327 2.04 -6.30 26.69
N ASN A 328 1.13 -5.62 27.41
CA ASN A 328 1.45 -4.53 28.34
C ASN A 328 2.28 -3.40 27.68
N ILE A 329 1.84 -2.97 26.51
CA ILE A 329 2.39 -1.84 25.77
C ILE A 329 1.50 -0.63 25.99
#